data_26e35b1a3540e2905ff66e079c707d36
#
_entry.id   26e35b1a3540e2905ff66e079c707d36
#
_cell.length_a   1.000
_cell.length_b   1.000
_cell.length_c   1.000
_cell.angle_alpha   90.00
_cell.angle_beta   90.00
_cell.angle_gamma   90.00
#
_symmetry.space_group_name_H-M   'P 1'
#
loop_
_entity.id
_entity.type
_entity.pdbx_description
1 polymer ?
#
loop_
_entity_poly.entity_id
_entity_poly.type
_entity_poly.pdbx_seq_one_letter_code
_entity_poly.pdbx_strand_id
1 'polypeptide(L)'
;RKTSARERKFDFSDPIGTSKVQVSARSDDERFETQELSALNGKTVGRLIGSSCNRAFAQFAERKGFGYRSRNYATEEELTNALQSGEVDVIVTSSLRQRKQERVLAEFAEEPFYVMVRKGDNALLDEINYGIRQMDICEEGWKETLYAQNYTGLSSGQLNFSQREKDYIAAVQAGQKRITVTGQPDRDPYSFTQNGKLTGITPEYFDQL
;
A
#
# COMPACT_ATOMS: atom_id res chain seq x y z
N ARG A 1 -9.07 5.64 13.73
CA ARG A 1 -8.74 4.30 14.21
C ARG A 1 -9.40 4.00 15.52
N LYS A 2 -9.94 2.79 15.68
CA LYS A 2 -10.58 2.28 16.89
C LYS A 2 -9.52 1.86 17.89
N THR A 3 -9.57 2.37 19.12
CA THR A 3 -8.67 1.99 20.21
C THR A 3 -9.46 1.92 21.52
N SER A 4 -9.04 1.10 22.47
CA SER A 4 -9.74 0.96 23.75
C SER A 4 -9.90 2.28 24.53
N ALA A 5 -8.95 3.22 24.36
CA ALA A 5 -9.06 4.55 24.96
C ALA A 5 -10.15 5.42 24.29
N ARG A 6 -10.31 5.30 22.97
CA ARG A 6 -11.36 6.00 22.21
C ARG A 6 -12.73 5.36 22.41
N GLU A 7 -12.82 4.03 22.48
CA GLU A 7 -14.08 3.30 22.71
C GLU A 7 -14.75 3.66 24.04
N ARG A 8 -13.98 4.13 25.01
CA ARG A 8 -14.54 4.66 26.27
C ARG A 8 -15.25 6.01 26.09
N LYS A 9 -14.90 6.78 25.06
CA LYS A 9 -15.37 8.17 24.85
C LYS A 9 -16.28 8.32 23.62
N PHE A 10 -16.21 7.38 22.70
CA PHE A 10 -16.89 7.45 21.41
C PHE A 10 -17.46 6.08 21.04
N ASP A 11 -18.49 6.10 20.23
CA ASP A 11 -18.98 4.93 19.50
C ASP A 11 -18.54 5.00 18.03
N PHE A 12 -18.44 3.85 17.39
CA PHE A 12 -17.86 3.71 16.06
C PHE A 12 -18.85 3.02 15.13
N SER A 13 -19.01 3.53 13.93
CA SER A 13 -19.83 2.94 12.89
C SER A 13 -19.30 1.59 12.38
N ASP A 14 -20.03 0.97 11.49
CA ASP A 14 -19.51 -0.05 10.60
C ASP A 14 -18.31 0.53 9.80
N PRO A 15 -17.34 -0.28 9.34
CA PRO A 15 -16.17 0.22 8.64
C PRO A 15 -16.55 0.84 7.29
N ILE A 16 -15.99 2.02 7.01
CA ILE A 16 -16.21 2.75 5.74
C ILE A 16 -15.07 2.58 4.75
N GLY A 17 -14.04 1.89 5.12
CA GLY A 17 -12.87 1.61 4.27
C GLY A 17 -11.73 1.03 5.08
N THR A 18 -10.64 0.75 4.39
CA THR A 18 -9.39 0.26 4.97
C THR A 18 -8.22 1.17 4.61
N SER A 19 -7.26 1.28 5.50
CA SER A 19 -5.99 1.95 5.26
C SER A 19 -4.85 0.97 5.51
N LYS A 20 -3.75 1.15 4.78
CA LYS A 20 -2.51 0.38 4.99
C LYS A 20 -1.43 1.28 5.57
N VAL A 21 -0.47 0.68 6.25
CA VAL A 21 0.78 1.34 6.57
C VAL A 21 1.70 1.23 5.37
N GLN A 22 2.32 2.34 4.99
CA GLN A 22 3.24 2.42 3.86
C GLN A 22 4.62 2.83 4.31
N VAL A 23 5.63 2.28 3.64
CA VAL A 23 7.00 2.79 3.63
C VAL A 23 7.24 3.44 2.30
N SER A 24 7.61 4.72 2.31
CA SER A 24 7.89 5.48 1.08
C SER A 24 9.29 6.05 1.09
N ALA A 25 9.95 6.03 -0.06
CA ALA A 25 11.18 6.76 -0.35
C ALA A 25 10.90 7.91 -1.31
N ARG A 26 11.89 8.76 -1.59
CA ARG A 26 11.81 9.70 -2.72
C ARG A 26 11.66 8.94 -4.03
N SER A 27 10.95 9.51 -4.96
CA SER A 27 10.72 8.90 -6.29
C SER A 27 11.99 8.71 -7.10
N ASP A 28 13.01 9.55 -6.86
CA ASP A 28 14.33 9.54 -7.51
C ASP A 28 15.38 8.69 -6.78
N ASP A 29 15.03 8.09 -5.64
CA ASP A 29 15.98 7.31 -4.84
C ASP A 29 16.10 5.88 -5.36
N GLU A 30 17.14 5.61 -6.15
CA GLU A 30 17.40 4.32 -6.77
C GLU A 30 18.02 3.27 -5.80
N ARG A 31 18.32 3.65 -4.56
CA ARG A 31 18.88 2.72 -3.55
C ARG A 31 17.89 1.66 -3.09
N PHE A 32 16.60 1.89 -3.36
CA PHE A 32 15.53 1.00 -2.95
C PHE A 32 14.81 0.43 -4.17
N GLU A 33 14.70 -0.87 -4.25
CA GLU A 33 13.83 -1.55 -5.20
C GLU A 33 12.48 -1.87 -4.53
N THR A 34 11.42 -1.91 -5.31
CA THR A 34 10.08 -2.20 -4.80
C THR A 34 10.06 -3.61 -4.21
N GLN A 35 9.56 -3.75 -2.99
CA GLN A 35 9.50 -4.99 -2.22
C GLN A 35 10.86 -5.54 -1.73
N GLU A 36 11.99 -4.95 -2.06
CA GLU A 36 13.28 -5.35 -1.50
C GLU A 36 13.55 -4.64 -0.17
N LEU A 37 13.03 -5.22 0.90
CA LEU A 37 13.07 -4.63 2.24
C LEU A 37 14.43 -4.79 2.95
N SER A 38 15.30 -5.66 2.46
CA SER A 38 16.67 -5.81 2.96
C SER A 38 17.47 -4.50 2.89
N ALA A 39 17.19 -3.69 1.86
CA ALA A 39 17.78 -2.37 1.67
C ALA A 39 17.42 -1.36 2.78
N LEU A 40 16.39 -1.63 3.60
CA LEU A 40 16.01 -0.78 4.74
C LEU A 40 16.91 -1.01 5.98
N ASN A 41 17.74 -2.06 5.99
CA ASN A 41 18.59 -2.35 7.13
C ASN A 41 19.59 -1.20 7.39
N GLY A 42 19.62 -0.72 8.62
CA GLY A 42 20.46 0.40 9.05
C GLY A 42 20.05 1.78 8.55
N LYS A 43 18.95 1.90 7.80
CA LYS A 43 18.46 3.19 7.26
C LYS A 43 17.77 4.05 8.32
N THR A 44 17.69 5.34 8.04
CA THR A 44 16.99 6.30 8.89
C THR A 44 15.54 6.43 8.42
N VAL A 45 14.63 6.13 9.33
CA VAL A 45 13.17 6.11 9.08
C VAL A 45 12.52 7.30 9.77
N GLY A 46 11.89 8.17 8.99
CA GLY A 46 11.06 9.28 9.48
C GLY A 46 9.68 8.78 9.91
N ARG A 47 9.19 9.27 11.06
CA ARG A 47 7.91 8.87 11.66
C ARG A 47 7.19 10.07 12.27
N LEU A 48 5.86 10.05 12.23
CA LEU A 48 5.05 11.03 12.95
C LEU A 48 4.90 10.65 14.42
N ILE A 49 5.06 11.64 15.32
CA ILE A 49 4.80 11.47 16.74
C ILE A 49 3.34 11.04 16.96
N GLY A 50 3.13 10.01 17.78
CA GLY A 50 1.79 9.50 18.11
C GLY A 50 1.08 8.72 17.00
N SER A 51 1.70 8.53 15.86
CA SER A 51 1.13 7.73 14.76
C SER A 51 1.06 6.25 15.13
N SER A 52 -0.07 5.64 14.85
CA SER A 52 -0.26 4.19 14.99
C SER A 52 0.58 3.38 14.01
N CYS A 53 0.96 3.98 12.88
CA CYS A 53 1.84 3.36 11.88
C CYS A 53 3.20 2.98 12.47
N ASN A 54 3.68 3.71 13.49
CA ASN A 54 4.98 3.47 14.13
C ASN A 54 5.07 2.09 14.76
N ARG A 55 3.99 1.67 15.45
CA ARG A 55 3.92 0.34 16.09
C ARG A 55 3.84 -0.76 15.04
N ALA A 56 3.01 -0.58 14.05
CA ALA A 56 2.87 -1.55 12.96
C ALA A 56 4.18 -1.72 12.18
N PHE A 57 4.91 -0.63 11.94
CA PHE A 57 6.21 -0.68 11.29
C PHE A 57 7.26 -1.39 12.15
N ALA A 58 7.33 -1.13 13.46
CA ALA A 58 8.27 -1.82 14.35
C ALA A 58 8.05 -3.34 14.33
N GLN A 59 6.79 -3.79 14.43
CA GLN A 59 6.44 -5.21 14.33
C GLN A 59 6.77 -5.80 12.94
N PHE A 60 6.61 -5.01 11.89
CA PHE A 60 6.95 -5.41 10.53
C PHE A 60 8.46 -5.58 10.36
N ALA A 61 9.26 -4.62 10.83
CA ALA A 61 10.72 -4.69 10.79
C ALA A 61 11.26 -5.91 11.56
N GLU A 62 10.71 -6.16 12.76
CA GLU A 62 11.03 -7.33 13.57
C GLU A 62 10.76 -8.65 12.83
N ARG A 63 9.55 -8.79 12.26
CA ARG A 63 9.19 -9.99 11.47
C ARG A 63 10.04 -10.19 10.23
N LYS A 64 10.50 -9.11 9.61
CA LYS A 64 11.37 -9.14 8.42
C LYS A 64 12.84 -9.20 8.74
N GLY A 65 13.23 -9.07 10.02
CA GLY A 65 14.61 -9.25 10.49
C GLY A 65 15.56 -8.11 10.12
N PHE A 66 15.08 -6.86 9.97
CA PHE A 66 15.96 -5.72 9.71
C PHE A 66 15.89 -4.66 10.82
N GLY A 67 17.05 -4.03 11.08
CA GLY A 67 17.19 -2.92 12.03
C GLY A 67 17.11 -1.57 11.32
N TYR A 68 16.70 -0.52 12.03
CA TYR A 68 16.61 0.84 11.49
C TYR A 68 16.87 1.88 12.57
N ARG A 69 17.24 3.11 12.16
CA ARG A 69 17.28 4.28 13.03
C ARG A 69 16.00 5.09 12.81
N SER A 70 15.42 5.67 13.86
CA SER A 70 14.20 6.44 13.72
C SER A 70 14.38 7.92 14.06
N ARG A 71 13.75 8.80 13.29
CA ARG A 71 13.54 10.21 13.59
C ARG A 71 12.06 10.52 13.66
N ASN A 72 11.66 11.32 14.66
CA ASN A 72 10.26 11.64 14.90
C ASN A 72 10.02 13.10 14.56
N TYR A 73 8.90 13.37 13.88
CA TYR A 73 8.46 14.69 13.44
C TYR A 73 7.06 14.97 14.00
N ALA A 74 6.78 16.24 14.25
CA ALA A 74 5.49 16.65 14.82
C ALA A 74 4.40 16.74 13.76
N THR A 75 4.76 17.12 12.53
CA THR A 75 3.82 17.34 11.42
C THR A 75 4.17 16.52 10.18
N GLU A 76 3.18 16.31 9.31
CA GLU A 76 3.40 15.66 8.01
C GLU A 76 4.28 16.50 7.08
N GLU A 77 4.21 17.81 7.21
CA GLU A 77 5.03 18.73 6.42
C GLU A 77 6.51 18.58 6.77
N GLU A 78 6.86 18.61 8.08
CA GLU A 78 8.22 18.37 8.54
C GLU A 78 8.74 17.01 8.09
N LEU A 79 7.91 15.96 8.20
CA LEU A 79 8.25 14.62 7.78
C LEU A 79 8.54 14.55 6.27
N THR A 80 7.70 15.20 5.47
CA THR A 80 7.86 15.23 4.00
C THR A 80 9.13 16.00 3.62
N ASN A 81 9.37 17.16 4.25
CA ASN A 81 10.57 17.97 4.02
C ASN A 81 11.84 17.21 4.38
N ALA A 82 11.83 16.46 5.49
CA ALA A 82 12.95 15.60 5.90
C ALA A 82 13.24 14.48 4.88
N LEU A 83 12.20 13.91 4.27
CA LEU A 83 12.38 12.94 3.19
C LEU A 83 12.98 13.61 1.95
N GLN A 84 12.43 14.73 1.52
CA GLN A 84 12.87 15.44 0.30
C GLN A 84 14.31 15.97 0.44
N SER A 85 14.71 16.45 1.62
CA SER A 85 16.08 16.92 1.89
C SER A 85 17.09 15.77 2.05
N GLY A 86 16.63 14.52 2.18
CA GLY A 86 17.50 13.36 2.46
C GLY A 86 17.93 13.24 3.92
N GLU A 87 17.34 13.97 4.84
CA GLU A 87 17.56 13.85 6.28
C GLU A 87 17.13 12.49 6.81
N VAL A 88 16.10 11.91 6.20
CA VAL A 88 15.69 10.52 6.37
C VAL A 88 15.69 9.80 5.04
N ASP A 89 15.97 8.51 5.06
CA ASP A 89 16.02 7.67 3.86
C ASP A 89 14.61 7.29 3.38
N VAL A 90 13.74 6.98 4.32
CA VAL A 90 12.34 6.59 4.09
C VAL A 90 11.43 7.14 5.17
N ILE A 91 10.14 7.18 4.88
CA ILE A 91 9.11 7.56 5.86
C ILE A 91 8.05 6.48 6.00
N VAL A 92 7.43 6.45 7.19
CA VAL A 92 6.32 5.53 7.51
C VAL A 92 5.06 6.34 7.72
N THR A 93 4.06 6.08 6.88
CA THR A 93 2.79 6.83 6.87
C THR A 93 1.59 5.92 6.61
N SER A 94 0.39 6.50 6.62
CA SER A 94 -0.83 5.84 6.17
C SER A 94 -0.99 5.93 4.65
N SER A 95 -1.64 4.94 4.04
CA SER A 95 -2.01 4.95 2.62
C SER A 95 -3.03 6.05 2.26
N LEU A 96 -3.71 6.63 3.26
CA LEU A 96 -4.68 7.72 3.07
C LEU A 96 -4.03 9.11 3.07
N ARG A 97 -2.77 9.21 2.72
CA ARG A 97 -2.03 10.46 2.61
C ARG A 97 -1.77 10.78 1.15
N GLN A 98 -1.95 12.06 0.75
CA GLN A 98 -1.48 12.52 -0.55
C GLN A 98 0.05 12.52 -0.59
N ARG A 99 0.60 11.97 -1.64
CA ARG A 99 2.05 11.83 -1.85
C ARG A 99 2.50 12.73 -3.00
N LYS A 100 3.63 13.41 -2.78
CA LYS A 100 4.30 14.19 -3.82
C LYS A 100 5.74 13.72 -3.90
N GLN A 101 6.19 13.36 -5.09
CA GLN A 101 7.58 12.94 -5.35
C GLN A 101 8.05 11.79 -4.44
N GLU A 102 7.13 10.90 -4.09
CA GLU A 102 7.38 9.72 -3.28
C GLU A 102 7.05 8.44 -4.04
N ARG A 103 7.77 7.40 -3.74
CA ARG A 103 7.54 6.05 -4.23
C ARG A 103 7.29 5.11 -3.06
N VAL A 104 6.25 4.30 -3.13
CA VAL A 104 5.95 3.30 -2.11
C VAL A 104 6.83 2.09 -2.34
N LEU A 105 7.54 1.69 -1.29
CA LEU A 105 8.40 0.51 -1.27
C LEU A 105 7.65 -0.72 -0.75
N ALA A 106 6.77 -0.52 0.24
CA ALA A 106 5.99 -1.59 0.84
C ALA A 106 4.69 -1.08 1.45
N GLU A 107 3.68 -1.93 1.43
CA GLU A 107 2.40 -1.76 2.13
C GLU A 107 2.14 -2.98 3.01
N PHE A 108 1.62 -2.74 4.21
CA PHE A 108 1.30 -3.80 5.17
C PHE A 108 0.34 -3.28 6.25
N ALA A 109 -0.09 -4.16 7.15
CA ALA A 109 -0.96 -3.85 8.28
C ALA A 109 -2.22 -3.08 7.86
N GLU A 110 -3.04 -3.74 7.08
CA GLU A 110 -4.35 -3.23 6.69
C GLU A 110 -5.25 -3.06 7.92
N GLU A 111 -5.85 -1.88 8.04
CA GLU A 111 -6.68 -1.51 9.17
C GLU A 111 -7.94 -0.77 8.72
N PRO A 112 -9.11 -1.18 9.21
CA PRO A 112 -10.34 -0.48 8.92
C PRO A 112 -10.39 0.88 9.63
N PHE A 113 -11.06 1.84 8.98
CA PHE A 113 -11.41 3.11 9.59
C PHE A 113 -12.92 3.33 9.61
N TYR A 114 -13.38 4.19 10.52
CA TYR A 114 -14.76 4.30 10.94
C TYR A 114 -15.18 5.75 11.10
N VAL A 115 -16.47 6.03 10.99
CA VAL A 115 -17.05 7.27 11.52
C VAL A 115 -17.10 7.13 13.04
N MET A 116 -16.81 8.22 13.72
CA MET A 116 -16.77 8.29 15.18
C MET A 116 -17.83 9.27 15.65
N VAL A 117 -18.73 8.81 16.51
CA VAL A 117 -19.80 9.61 17.12
C VAL A 117 -19.60 9.75 18.63
N ARG A 118 -20.31 10.67 19.26
CA ARG A 118 -20.28 10.81 20.73
C ARG A 118 -20.76 9.52 21.39
N LYS A 119 -20.18 9.20 22.53
CA LYS A 119 -20.58 8.03 23.31
C LYS A 119 -22.05 8.12 23.69
N GLY A 120 -22.82 7.08 23.37
CA GLY A 120 -24.25 6.98 23.65
C GLY A 120 -25.16 7.66 22.63
N ASP A 121 -24.62 8.24 21.55
CA ASP A 121 -25.44 8.80 20.45
C ASP A 121 -25.85 7.69 19.47
N ASN A 122 -26.70 6.79 20.00
CA ASN A 122 -27.11 5.60 19.26
C ASN A 122 -27.98 5.93 18.04
N ALA A 123 -28.80 6.98 18.13
CA ALA A 123 -29.67 7.37 16.99
C ALA A 123 -28.83 7.77 15.77
N LEU A 124 -27.85 8.63 15.95
CA LEU A 124 -26.95 9.03 14.87
C LEU A 124 -26.09 7.84 14.37
N LEU A 125 -25.64 6.98 15.29
CA LEU A 125 -24.87 5.80 14.92
C LEU A 125 -25.68 4.83 14.05
N ASP A 126 -26.94 4.59 14.41
CA ASP A 126 -27.85 3.70 13.67
C ASP A 126 -28.15 4.26 12.27
N GLU A 127 -28.37 5.57 12.15
CA GLU A 127 -28.56 6.24 10.83
C GLU A 127 -27.33 6.11 9.95
N ILE A 128 -26.13 6.34 10.50
CA ILE A 128 -24.86 6.19 9.77
C ILE A 128 -24.68 4.74 9.31
N ASN A 129 -24.87 3.78 10.19
CA ASN A 129 -24.73 2.36 9.86
C ASN A 129 -25.78 1.90 8.86
N TYR A 130 -26.99 2.43 8.94
CA TYR A 130 -28.03 2.19 7.92
C TYR A 130 -27.59 2.71 6.54
N GLY A 131 -27.09 3.95 6.49
CA GLY A 131 -26.56 4.53 5.24
C GLY A 131 -25.41 3.71 4.65
N ILE A 132 -24.44 3.29 5.47
CA ILE A 132 -23.32 2.45 5.02
C ILE A 132 -23.84 1.15 4.41
N ARG A 133 -24.77 0.46 5.09
CA ARG A 133 -25.36 -0.79 4.59
C ARG A 133 -26.16 -0.60 3.31
N GLN A 134 -26.88 0.53 3.17
CA GLN A 134 -27.57 0.84 1.92
C GLN A 134 -26.59 1.04 0.77
N MET A 135 -25.49 1.76 0.99
CA MET A 135 -24.44 1.93 -0.02
C MET A 135 -23.79 0.58 -0.39
N ASP A 136 -23.51 -0.28 0.58
CA ASP A 136 -22.94 -1.62 0.33
C ASP A 136 -23.88 -2.52 -0.51
N ILE A 137 -25.19 -2.30 -0.43
CA ILE A 137 -26.20 -3.04 -1.20
C ILE A 137 -26.42 -2.43 -2.60
N CYS A 138 -26.51 -1.09 -2.68
CA CYS A 138 -26.93 -0.40 -3.89
C CYS A 138 -25.77 -0.13 -4.86
N GLU A 139 -24.56 0.00 -4.35
CA GLU A 139 -23.37 0.38 -5.13
C GLU A 139 -22.18 -0.52 -4.79
N GLU A 140 -22.12 -1.68 -5.45
CA GLU A 140 -20.98 -2.59 -5.27
C GLU A 140 -19.66 -1.87 -5.58
N GLY A 141 -18.69 -1.96 -4.66
CA GLY A 141 -17.37 -1.35 -4.85
C GLY A 141 -17.31 0.18 -4.64
N TRP A 142 -18.33 0.80 -4.04
CA TRP A 142 -18.34 2.25 -3.82
C TRP A 142 -17.13 2.75 -2.99
N LYS A 143 -16.68 1.95 -2.02
CA LYS A 143 -15.52 2.29 -1.17
C LYS A 143 -14.23 2.37 -2.01
N GLU A 144 -14.03 1.41 -2.87
CA GLU A 144 -12.90 1.33 -3.80
C GLU A 144 -12.98 2.47 -4.84
N THR A 145 -14.17 2.77 -5.34
CA THR A 145 -14.42 3.86 -6.28
C THR A 145 -14.08 5.21 -5.65
N LEU A 146 -14.58 5.48 -4.44
CA LEU A 146 -14.25 6.71 -3.72
C LEU A 146 -12.76 6.81 -3.39
N TYR A 147 -12.14 5.70 -3.01
CA TYR A 147 -10.70 5.66 -2.78
C TYR A 147 -9.95 6.02 -4.07
N ALA A 148 -10.28 5.39 -5.19
CA ALA A 148 -9.65 5.66 -6.47
C ALA A 148 -9.84 7.12 -6.92
N GLN A 149 -11.02 7.70 -6.76
CA GLN A 149 -11.31 9.09 -7.13
C GLN A 149 -10.51 10.11 -6.33
N ASN A 150 -10.30 9.87 -5.04
CA ASN A 150 -9.67 10.83 -4.13
C ASN A 150 -8.16 10.60 -3.95
N TYR A 151 -7.71 9.39 -4.21
CA TYR A 151 -6.31 8.97 -4.04
C TYR A 151 -5.71 8.43 -5.34
N THR A 152 -6.22 8.87 -6.51
CA THR A 152 -5.67 8.58 -7.84
C THR A 152 -4.22 9.06 -7.95
N GLY A 153 -3.35 8.19 -8.26
CA GLY A 153 -1.89 8.32 -8.11
C GLY A 153 -1.36 7.52 -6.92
N LEU A 154 -2.28 7.02 -6.10
CA LEU A 154 -2.04 6.12 -4.98
C LEU A 154 -2.71 4.75 -5.20
N SER A 155 -3.27 4.51 -6.41
CA SER A 155 -3.97 3.27 -6.69
C SER A 155 -3.08 2.07 -6.37
N SER A 156 -3.60 1.19 -5.56
CA SER A 156 -3.02 -0.10 -5.16
C SER A 156 -2.64 -1.02 -6.33
N GLY A 157 -2.84 -0.57 -7.56
CA GLY A 157 -2.47 -1.27 -8.79
C GLY A 157 -1.39 -0.59 -9.62
N GLN A 158 -1.00 0.65 -9.34
CA GLN A 158 0.15 1.25 -10.01
C GLN A 158 1.43 0.87 -9.27
N LEU A 159 2.15 -0.06 -9.84
CA LEU A 159 3.51 -0.37 -9.44
C LEU A 159 4.34 0.91 -9.59
N ASN A 160 4.83 1.43 -8.49
CA ASN A 160 5.69 2.63 -8.48
C ASN A 160 7.12 2.21 -8.82
N PHE A 161 7.36 1.97 -10.10
CA PHE A 161 8.67 1.58 -10.61
C PHE A 161 9.74 2.65 -10.35
N SER A 162 10.92 2.22 -9.95
CA SER A 162 12.14 3.02 -9.98
C SER A 162 12.48 3.42 -11.43
N GLN A 163 13.36 4.38 -11.63
CA GLN A 163 13.77 4.75 -12.98
C GLN A 163 14.41 3.56 -13.72
N ARG A 164 15.24 2.77 -13.03
CA ARG A 164 15.86 1.56 -13.57
C ARG A 164 14.82 0.50 -14.01
N GLU A 165 13.75 0.32 -13.22
CA GLU A 165 12.65 -0.60 -13.59
C GLU A 165 11.87 -0.07 -14.81
N LYS A 166 11.62 1.24 -14.88
CA LYS A 166 11.01 1.89 -16.06
C LYS A 166 11.85 1.74 -17.32
N ASP A 167 13.16 1.95 -17.21
CA ASP A 167 14.10 1.80 -18.31
C ASP A 167 14.18 0.34 -18.78
N TYR A 168 14.10 -0.63 -17.82
CA TYR A 168 14.03 -2.04 -18.16
C TYR A 168 12.75 -2.38 -18.93
N ILE A 169 11.60 -1.91 -18.46
CA ILE A 169 10.29 -2.10 -19.12
C ILE A 169 10.32 -1.49 -20.52
N ALA A 170 10.81 -0.26 -20.66
CA ALA A 170 10.95 0.41 -21.95
C ALA A 170 11.85 -0.39 -22.90
N ALA A 171 12.97 -0.95 -22.43
CA ALA A 171 13.85 -1.78 -23.22
C ALA A 171 13.19 -3.09 -23.68
N VAL A 172 12.35 -3.69 -22.84
CA VAL A 172 11.54 -4.88 -23.22
C VAL A 172 10.51 -4.50 -24.27
N GLN A 173 9.77 -3.42 -24.09
CA GLN A 173 8.77 -2.93 -25.06
C GLN A 173 9.40 -2.56 -26.41
N ALA A 174 10.61 -2.03 -26.39
CA ALA A 174 11.38 -1.73 -27.61
C ALA A 174 12.01 -2.98 -28.27
N GLY A 175 11.80 -4.18 -27.73
CA GLY A 175 12.37 -5.44 -28.23
C GLY A 175 13.89 -5.58 -28.00
N GLN A 176 14.51 -4.69 -27.22
CA GLN A 176 15.93 -4.74 -26.90
C GLN A 176 16.27 -5.78 -25.82
N LYS A 177 15.27 -6.15 -25.02
CA LYS A 177 15.36 -7.21 -24.01
C LYS A 177 14.20 -8.18 -24.15
N ARG A 178 14.45 -9.44 -23.80
CA ARG A 178 13.42 -10.50 -23.78
C ARG A 178 13.22 -11.00 -22.38
N ILE A 179 11.96 -11.17 -22.01
CA ILE A 179 11.57 -11.89 -20.79
C ILE A 179 11.29 -13.33 -21.23
N THR A 180 12.01 -14.29 -20.64
CA THR A 180 11.73 -15.70 -20.86
C THR A 180 10.89 -16.23 -19.71
N VAL A 181 9.69 -16.71 -20.03
CA VAL A 181 8.78 -17.32 -19.07
C VAL A 181 8.81 -18.82 -19.29
N THR A 182 8.93 -19.59 -18.21
CA THR A 182 8.83 -21.04 -18.24
C THR A 182 7.59 -21.49 -17.48
N GLY A 183 6.88 -22.48 -17.98
CA GLY A 183 5.73 -23.10 -17.32
C GLY A 183 5.96 -24.59 -17.10
N GLN A 184 5.24 -25.18 -16.17
CA GLN A 184 5.20 -26.62 -15.98
C GLN A 184 4.31 -27.24 -17.08
N PRO A 185 4.80 -28.21 -17.86
CA PRO A 185 4.08 -28.68 -19.04
C PRO A 185 2.96 -29.69 -18.74
N ASP A 186 2.72 -30.00 -17.47
CA ASP A 186 1.84 -31.08 -16.98
C ASP A 186 0.80 -30.64 -15.94
N ARG A 187 0.52 -29.31 -15.87
CA ARG A 187 -0.46 -28.73 -14.92
C ARG A 187 -1.73 -28.22 -15.60
N ASP A 188 -2.50 -29.11 -16.17
CA ASP A 188 -3.83 -28.79 -16.70
C ASP A 188 -4.81 -28.34 -15.57
N PRO A 189 -5.58 -27.24 -15.76
CA PRO A 189 -5.70 -26.33 -16.92
C PRO A 189 -4.74 -25.15 -16.89
N TYR A 190 -3.85 -25.04 -15.91
CA TYR A 190 -3.02 -23.86 -15.70
C TYR A 190 -1.90 -23.75 -16.73
N SER A 191 -1.19 -24.83 -16.99
CA SER A 191 -0.07 -24.89 -17.95
C SER A 191 0.17 -26.34 -18.36
N PHE A 192 0.00 -26.65 -19.62
CA PHE A 192 0.17 -28.00 -20.16
C PHE A 192 0.62 -27.96 -21.62
N THR A 193 1.15 -29.07 -22.11
CA THR A 193 1.60 -29.14 -23.50
C THR A 193 0.50 -29.76 -24.37
N GLN A 194 0.09 -28.99 -25.40
CA GLN A 194 -0.83 -29.49 -26.45
C GLN A 194 -0.21 -29.22 -27.81
N ASN A 195 -0.10 -30.24 -28.64
CA ASN A 195 0.51 -30.18 -29.97
C ASN A 195 1.95 -29.58 -29.97
N GLY A 196 2.74 -29.86 -28.93
CA GLY A 196 4.10 -29.36 -28.80
C GLY A 196 4.21 -27.89 -28.37
N LYS A 197 3.08 -27.23 -28.06
CA LYS A 197 3.04 -25.86 -27.57
C LYS A 197 2.57 -25.82 -26.12
N LEU A 198 3.20 -24.97 -25.31
CA LEU A 198 2.73 -24.69 -23.96
C LEU A 198 1.41 -23.92 -24.05
N THR A 199 0.37 -24.39 -23.39
CA THR A 199 -1.01 -23.90 -23.46
C THR A 199 -1.61 -23.87 -22.05
N GLY A 200 -2.70 -23.14 -21.86
CA GLY A 200 -3.44 -23.02 -20.59
C GLY A 200 -3.51 -21.61 -20.07
N ILE A 201 -4.13 -21.42 -18.91
CA ILE A 201 -4.42 -20.10 -18.31
C ILE A 201 -3.15 -19.25 -18.16
N THR A 202 -2.06 -19.85 -17.69
CA THR A 202 -0.81 -19.11 -17.44
C THR A 202 -0.14 -18.60 -18.72
N PRO A 203 0.09 -19.40 -19.77
CA PRO A 203 0.60 -18.90 -21.04
C PRO A 203 -0.28 -17.83 -21.67
N GLU A 204 -1.60 -18.03 -21.71
CA GLU A 204 -2.54 -17.04 -22.26
C GLU A 204 -2.53 -15.73 -21.50
N TYR A 205 -2.36 -15.75 -20.18
CA TYR A 205 -2.19 -14.53 -19.38
C TYR A 205 -0.93 -13.77 -19.75
N PHE A 206 0.20 -14.46 -19.97
CA PHE A 206 1.45 -13.82 -20.39
C PHE A 206 1.42 -13.29 -21.83
N ASP A 207 0.61 -13.87 -22.71
CA ASP A 207 0.42 -13.38 -24.07
C ASP A 207 -0.37 -12.05 -24.14
N GLN A 208 -1.04 -11.65 -23.02
CA GLN A 208 -1.80 -10.41 -22.89
C GLN A 208 -1.00 -9.27 -22.23
N LEU A 209 0.16 -9.54 -21.65
CA LEU A 209 1.04 -8.57 -21.00
C LEU A 209 2.03 -7.97 -21.98
#